data_ec61bf263c0b5504d0fef4d5b745b4ab
#
_entry.id   ec61bf263c0b5504d0fef4d5b745b4ab
#
_cell.length_a   1.000
_cell.length_b   1.000
_cell.length_c   1.000
_cell.angle_alpha   90.00
_cell.angle_beta   90.00
_cell.angle_gamma   90.00
#
_symmetry.space_group_name_H-M   'P 1'
#
loop_
_entity.id
_entity.type
_entity.pdbx_description
1 polymer ?
#
loop_
_entity_poly.entity_id
_entity_poly.type
_entity_poly.pdbx_seq_one_letter_code
_entity_poly.pdbx_strand_id
1 'polypeptide(L)'
;MLPKQVRIVEVGPRDGLQNEKSPFSVEHKINLINLLSQSGLSYIEGGSFVSPKWVPQMANSAHVFTHIDRVEGVTYSALTPNTQGFEDALDSGVDEVAIFGSASERFSQKNINCSVDESLDRFAPVIELAKRYELPVRGYVSCVMGCPYEGDIPPEKVEGLHLVSLKYKVPRLHRQGFDQDSDWDFKAN
;
A
#
# COMPACT_ATOMS: atom_id res chain seq x y z
N MET A 1 23.95 0.32 11.21
CA MET A 1 23.48 0.86 12.49
C MET A 1 21.96 0.79 12.45
N LEU A 2 21.30 0.20 13.44
CA LEU A 2 19.84 0.10 13.46
C LEU A 2 19.22 1.49 13.73
N PRO A 3 18.03 1.80 13.18
CA PRO A 3 17.34 3.06 13.44
C PRO A 3 16.96 3.17 14.92
N LYS A 4 17.04 4.38 15.47
CA LYS A 4 16.65 4.65 16.88
C LYS A 4 15.13 4.68 17.08
N GLN A 5 14.38 4.89 16.03
CA GLN A 5 12.92 4.95 16.02
C GLN A 5 12.40 4.26 14.78
N VAL A 6 11.25 3.62 14.90
CA VAL A 6 10.50 3.01 13.80
C VAL A 6 9.09 3.57 13.79
N ARG A 7 8.51 3.66 12.59
CA ARG A 7 7.10 4.00 12.43
C ARG A 7 6.32 2.72 12.23
N ILE A 8 5.28 2.52 13.03
CA ILE A 8 4.33 1.43 12.84
C ILE A 8 3.25 1.93 11.89
N VAL A 9 2.97 1.16 10.85
CA VAL A 9 1.86 1.39 9.93
C VAL A 9 0.91 0.20 10.06
N GLU A 10 -0.30 0.46 10.52
CA GLU A 10 -1.33 -0.55 10.61
C GLU A 10 -1.96 -0.79 9.24
N VAL A 11 -1.89 -2.01 8.76
CA VAL A 11 -2.41 -2.40 7.44
C VAL A 11 -3.54 -3.44 7.52
N GLY A 12 -3.93 -3.83 8.71
CA GLY A 12 -5.02 -4.78 8.95
C GLY A 12 -6.32 -4.42 8.23
N PRO A 13 -6.78 -3.15 8.26
CA PRO A 13 -8.00 -2.74 7.56
C PRO A 13 -7.92 -2.86 6.03
N ARG A 14 -6.71 -2.80 5.44
CA ARG A 14 -6.51 -3.03 4.01
C ARG A 14 -6.01 -4.45 3.73
N ASP A 15 -4.77 -4.75 4.08
CA ASP A 15 -4.09 -5.99 3.72
C ASP A 15 -4.68 -7.19 4.45
N GLY A 16 -4.92 -7.05 5.74
CA GLY A 16 -5.57 -8.09 6.56
C GLY A 16 -6.94 -8.44 6.01
N LEU A 17 -7.84 -7.47 5.89
CA LEU A 17 -9.21 -7.71 5.42
C LEU A 17 -9.28 -8.15 3.96
N GLN A 18 -8.31 -7.75 3.13
CA GLN A 18 -8.23 -8.18 1.73
C GLN A 18 -8.06 -9.70 1.59
N ASN A 19 -7.38 -10.34 2.54
CA ASN A 19 -7.11 -11.78 2.53
C ASN A 19 -8.21 -12.61 3.19
N GLU A 20 -9.23 -11.98 3.77
CA GLU A 20 -10.35 -12.69 4.36
C GLU A 20 -11.26 -13.31 3.30
N LYS A 21 -11.83 -14.49 3.62
CA LYS A 21 -12.68 -15.25 2.68
C LYS A 21 -14.00 -14.55 2.36
N SER A 22 -14.52 -13.78 3.31
CA SER A 22 -15.80 -13.07 3.18
C SER A 22 -15.60 -11.57 3.33
N PRO A 23 -16.25 -10.74 2.52
CA PRO A 23 -16.17 -9.29 2.67
C PRO A 23 -16.85 -8.85 3.97
N PHE A 24 -16.24 -7.89 4.64
CA PHE A 24 -16.83 -7.21 5.79
C PHE A 24 -17.76 -6.09 5.34
N SER A 25 -18.81 -5.81 6.15
CA SER A 25 -19.66 -4.67 5.89
C SER A 25 -18.90 -3.35 6.02
N VAL A 26 -19.41 -2.31 5.41
CA VAL A 26 -18.81 -0.97 5.49
C VAL A 26 -18.74 -0.49 6.95
N GLU A 27 -19.80 -0.73 7.73
CA GLU A 27 -19.87 -0.36 9.15
C GLU A 27 -18.80 -1.06 9.98
N HIS A 28 -18.52 -2.34 9.71
CA HIS A 28 -17.45 -3.06 10.39
C HIS A 28 -16.07 -2.49 10.08
N LYS A 29 -15.82 -2.09 8.82
CA LYS A 29 -14.56 -1.46 8.41
C LYS A 29 -14.38 -0.10 9.08
N ILE A 30 -15.43 0.73 9.11
CA ILE A 30 -15.43 2.03 9.79
C ILE A 30 -15.13 1.84 11.27
N ASN A 31 -15.87 0.95 11.94
CA ASN A 31 -15.66 0.69 13.37
C ASN A 31 -14.23 0.19 13.68
N LEU A 32 -13.68 -0.70 12.84
CA LEU A 32 -12.31 -1.18 13.01
C LEU A 32 -11.31 -0.02 12.93
N ILE A 33 -11.42 0.84 11.91
CA ILE A 33 -10.53 1.98 11.73
C ILE A 33 -10.68 2.97 12.88
N ASN A 34 -11.90 3.26 13.34
CA ASN A 34 -12.15 4.16 14.47
C ASN A 34 -11.53 3.64 15.78
N LEU A 35 -11.63 2.33 16.04
CA LEU A 35 -10.99 1.71 17.20
C LEU A 35 -9.45 1.77 17.11
N LEU A 36 -8.89 1.48 15.94
CA LEU A 36 -7.45 1.58 15.69
C LEU A 36 -6.95 3.02 15.85
N SER A 37 -7.72 4.00 15.40
CA SER A 37 -7.39 5.42 15.54
C SER A 37 -7.25 5.88 17.01
N GLN A 38 -7.97 5.21 17.91
CA GLN A 38 -7.93 5.49 19.35
C GLN A 38 -6.87 4.67 20.10
N SER A 39 -6.19 3.74 19.43
CA SER A 39 -5.22 2.82 20.05
C SER A 39 -3.82 3.41 20.25
N GLY A 40 -3.58 4.65 19.79
CA GLY A 40 -2.28 5.30 19.82
C GLY A 40 -1.45 5.09 18.55
N LEU A 41 -2.01 4.43 17.53
CA LEU A 41 -1.40 4.33 16.20
C LEU A 41 -1.45 5.69 15.50
N SER A 42 -0.37 6.05 14.81
CA SER A 42 -0.27 7.31 14.06
C SER A 42 -0.40 7.11 12.54
N TYR A 43 -0.50 5.86 12.07
CA TYR A 43 -0.62 5.52 10.66
C TYR A 43 -1.53 4.32 10.46
N ILE A 44 -2.56 4.46 9.60
CA ILE A 44 -3.53 3.41 9.28
C ILE A 44 -3.75 3.39 7.78
N GLU A 45 -3.49 2.25 7.13
CA GLU A 45 -3.88 2.02 5.75
C GLU A 45 -5.31 1.45 5.74
N GLY A 46 -6.28 2.34 5.52
CA GLY A 46 -7.70 2.05 5.78
C GLY A 46 -8.42 1.35 4.63
N GLY A 47 -7.81 1.24 3.44
CA GLY A 47 -8.49 0.64 2.30
C GLY A 47 -7.68 0.70 1.00
N SER A 48 -8.33 0.33 -0.09
CA SER A 48 -7.72 0.33 -1.42
C SER A 48 -8.74 0.76 -2.47
N PHE A 49 -8.27 1.52 -3.46
CA PHE A 49 -9.05 1.96 -4.62
C PHE A 49 -8.78 1.09 -5.85
N VAL A 50 -8.62 -0.21 -5.62
CA VAL A 50 -8.59 -1.24 -6.67
C VAL A 50 -10.02 -1.55 -7.13
N SER A 51 -10.15 -2.09 -8.35
CA SER A 51 -11.46 -2.49 -8.86
C SER A 51 -12.11 -3.55 -7.96
N PRO A 52 -13.37 -3.34 -7.52
CA PRO A 52 -14.11 -4.31 -6.70
C PRO A 52 -14.34 -5.66 -7.41
N LYS A 53 -14.20 -5.70 -8.72
CA LYS A 53 -14.25 -6.96 -9.50
C LYS A 53 -13.07 -7.87 -9.19
N TRP A 54 -11.92 -7.30 -8.87
CA TRP A 54 -10.71 -8.04 -8.53
C TRP A 54 -10.56 -8.25 -7.03
N VAL A 55 -10.94 -7.25 -6.22
CA VAL A 55 -10.82 -7.30 -4.76
C VAL A 55 -12.13 -6.85 -4.12
N PRO A 56 -13.14 -7.74 -4.05
CA PRO A 56 -14.46 -7.41 -3.48
C PRO A 56 -14.38 -6.96 -2.02
N GLN A 57 -13.41 -7.46 -1.26
CA GLN A 57 -13.18 -7.08 0.14
C GLN A 57 -12.89 -5.59 0.30
N MET A 58 -12.30 -4.95 -0.72
CA MET A 58 -11.96 -3.52 -0.71
C MET A 58 -13.04 -2.63 -1.35
N ALA A 59 -14.18 -3.22 -1.71
CA ALA A 59 -15.31 -2.43 -2.18
C ALA A 59 -15.71 -1.36 -1.16
N ASN A 60 -16.21 -0.23 -1.67
CA ASN A 60 -16.69 0.90 -0.87
C ASN A 60 -15.63 1.63 -0.04
N SER A 61 -14.34 1.57 -0.40
CA SER A 61 -13.28 2.31 0.30
C SER A 61 -13.58 3.81 0.39
N ALA A 62 -14.09 4.43 -0.66
CA ALA A 62 -14.51 5.85 -0.63
C ALA A 62 -15.52 6.14 0.48
N HIS A 63 -16.53 5.29 0.60
CA HIS A 63 -17.54 5.44 1.67
C HIS A 63 -16.91 5.27 3.06
N VAL A 64 -15.99 4.31 3.22
CA VAL A 64 -15.27 4.13 4.49
C VAL A 64 -14.51 5.40 4.85
N PHE A 65 -13.65 5.92 3.96
CA PHE A 65 -12.83 7.11 4.24
C PHE A 65 -13.62 8.38 4.54
N THR A 66 -14.81 8.52 3.94
CA THR A 66 -15.69 9.68 4.19
C THR A 66 -16.50 9.58 5.49
N HIS A 67 -16.53 8.41 6.15
CA HIS A 67 -17.34 8.18 7.35
C HIS A 67 -16.53 7.73 8.60
N ILE A 68 -15.22 7.58 8.50
CA ILE A 68 -14.39 7.34 9.69
C ILE A 68 -14.30 8.58 10.57
N ASP A 69 -14.19 8.39 11.88
CA ASP A 69 -13.92 9.44 12.85
C ASP A 69 -12.41 9.73 12.86
N ARG A 70 -11.99 10.77 12.12
CA ARG A 70 -10.58 11.12 12.01
C ARG A 70 -10.05 11.66 13.33
N VAL A 71 -8.90 11.15 13.75
CA VAL A 71 -8.20 11.59 14.97
C VAL A 71 -6.99 12.42 14.55
N GLU A 72 -6.81 13.57 15.19
CA GLU A 72 -5.65 14.44 14.95
C GLU A 72 -4.34 13.69 15.22
N GLY A 73 -3.37 13.83 14.31
CA GLY A 73 -2.08 13.14 14.40
C GLY A 73 -2.07 11.72 13.82
N VAL A 74 -3.22 11.21 13.33
CA VAL A 74 -3.31 9.95 12.61
C VAL A 74 -3.34 10.21 11.10
N THR A 75 -2.45 9.58 10.36
CA THR A 75 -2.43 9.59 8.89
C THR A 75 -3.24 8.40 8.37
N TYR A 76 -4.22 8.69 7.52
CA TYR A 76 -5.06 7.68 6.87
C TYR A 76 -4.64 7.53 5.41
N SER A 77 -4.06 6.37 5.08
CA SER A 77 -3.56 6.07 3.74
C SER A 77 -4.41 5.04 3.01
N ALA A 78 -4.31 5.03 1.69
CA ALA A 78 -4.98 4.05 0.84
C ALA A 78 -4.10 3.58 -0.31
N LEU A 79 -4.24 2.31 -0.69
CA LEU A 79 -3.59 1.75 -1.87
C LEU A 79 -4.29 2.23 -3.15
N THR A 80 -3.51 2.76 -4.11
CA THR A 80 -4.02 3.28 -5.38
C THR A 80 -3.30 2.61 -6.56
N PRO A 81 -3.99 1.83 -7.39
CA PRO A 81 -3.36 1.07 -8.48
C PRO A 81 -3.13 1.88 -9.75
N ASN A 82 -3.81 3.01 -9.93
CA ASN A 82 -3.80 3.81 -11.15
C ASN A 82 -4.35 5.23 -10.87
N THR A 83 -4.40 6.06 -11.91
CA THR A 83 -4.86 7.46 -11.82
C THR A 83 -6.32 7.59 -11.38
N GLN A 84 -7.22 6.73 -11.86
CA GLN A 84 -8.61 6.74 -11.42
C GLN A 84 -8.72 6.45 -9.92
N GLY A 85 -8.02 5.39 -9.44
CA GLY A 85 -7.98 5.09 -8.00
C GLY A 85 -7.35 6.22 -7.19
N PHE A 86 -6.40 6.96 -7.76
CA PHE A 86 -5.84 8.14 -7.12
C PHE A 86 -6.88 9.27 -6.97
N GLU A 87 -7.63 9.58 -8.03
CA GLU A 87 -8.68 10.61 -8.01
C GLU A 87 -9.77 10.26 -6.99
N ASP A 88 -10.25 9.01 -7.01
CA ASP A 88 -11.24 8.53 -6.04
C ASP A 88 -10.71 8.60 -4.58
N ALA A 89 -9.43 8.32 -4.37
CA ALA A 89 -8.78 8.43 -3.07
C ALA A 89 -8.68 9.89 -2.60
N LEU A 90 -8.26 10.78 -3.49
CA LEU A 90 -8.16 12.22 -3.24
C LEU A 90 -9.53 12.80 -2.84
N ASP A 91 -10.58 12.49 -3.62
CA ASP A 91 -11.95 12.94 -3.35
C ASP A 91 -12.51 12.38 -2.03
N SER A 92 -11.99 11.23 -1.59
CA SER A 92 -12.36 10.61 -0.31
C SER A 92 -11.60 11.18 0.89
N GLY A 93 -10.66 12.10 0.64
CA GLY A 93 -9.90 12.80 1.67
C GLY A 93 -8.83 11.93 2.35
N VAL A 94 -8.14 11.04 1.63
CA VAL A 94 -6.98 10.33 2.16
C VAL A 94 -5.80 11.29 2.40
N ASP A 95 -4.97 11.01 3.40
CA ASP A 95 -3.81 11.85 3.73
C ASP A 95 -2.53 11.40 3.01
N GLU A 96 -2.48 10.17 2.52
CA GLU A 96 -1.35 9.58 1.79
C GLU A 96 -1.88 8.49 0.84
N VAL A 97 -1.31 8.36 -0.34
CA VAL A 97 -1.58 7.23 -1.24
C VAL A 97 -0.42 6.25 -1.24
N ALA A 98 -0.73 4.97 -1.41
CA ALA A 98 0.26 3.92 -1.55
C ALA A 98 0.24 3.34 -2.96
N ILE A 99 1.42 3.11 -3.52
CA ILE A 99 1.66 2.35 -4.74
C ILE A 99 2.52 1.13 -4.40
N PHE A 100 2.59 0.14 -5.28
CA PHE A 100 3.33 -1.07 -5.01
C PHE A 100 4.06 -1.60 -6.23
N GLY A 101 5.17 -2.24 -6.01
CA GLY A 101 5.95 -2.94 -7.02
C GLY A 101 6.49 -4.25 -6.44
N SER A 102 7.24 -5.00 -7.23
CA SER A 102 7.85 -6.24 -6.79
C SER A 102 9.29 -6.36 -7.27
N ALA A 103 10.16 -6.95 -6.47
CA ALA A 103 11.51 -7.35 -6.89
C ALA A 103 11.51 -8.66 -7.71
N SER A 104 10.37 -9.30 -7.91
CA SER A 104 10.19 -10.53 -8.66
C SER A 104 9.32 -10.32 -9.89
N GLU A 105 9.84 -10.68 -11.07
CA GLU A 105 9.09 -10.64 -12.32
C GLU A 105 7.89 -11.58 -12.30
N ARG A 106 8.06 -12.80 -11.79
CA ARG A 106 6.96 -13.78 -11.70
C ARG A 106 5.87 -13.34 -10.75
N PHE A 107 6.25 -12.72 -9.64
CA PHE A 107 5.26 -12.17 -8.71
C PHE A 107 4.50 -11.01 -9.35
N SER A 108 5.19 -10.09 -10.02
CA SER A 108 4.57 -8.98 -10.73
C SER A 108 3.55 -9.50 -11.76
N GLN A 109 3.96 -10.45 -12.62
CA GLN A 109 3.08 -11.06 -13.61
C GLN A 109 1.84 -11.71 -12.99
N LYS A 110 1.99 -12.45 -11.88
CA LYS A 110 0.87 -13.13 -11.23
C LYS A 110 -0.05 -12.19 -10.47
N ASN A 111 0.51 -11.15 -9.86
CA ASN A 111 -0.23 -10.23 -8.98
C ASN A 111 -0.94 -9.12 -9.76
N ILE A 112 -0.27 -8.52 -10.72
CA ILE A 112 -0.76 -7.34 -11.46
C ILE A 112 -0.70 -7.47 -12.99
N ASN A 113 -0.39 -8.67 -13.48
CA ASN A 113 -0.34 -9.01 -14.90
C ASN A 113 0.50 -8.04 -15.75
N CYS A 114 1.69 -7.71 -15.27
CA CYS A 114 2.69 -6.94 -16.00
C CYS A 114 4.11 -7.22 -15.49
N SER A 115 5.13 -6.83 -16.26
CA SER A 115 6.52 -6.85 -15.81
C SER A 115 6.77 -5.84 -14.69
N VAL A 116 7.91 -5.95 -14.03
CA VAL A 116 8.35 -4.96 -13.03
C VAL A 116 8.46 -3.58 -13.67
N ASP A 117 9.12 -3.47 -14.83
CA ASP A 117 9.28 -2.20 -15.53
C ASP A 117 7.95 -1.59 -15.96
N GLU A 118 7.04 -2.38 -16.53
CA GLU A 118 5.69 -1.93 -16.88
C GLU A 118 4.90 -1.45 -15.65
N SER A 119 5.12 -2.06 -14.48
CA SER A 119 4.48 -1.62 -13.24
C SER A 119 4.93 -0.21 -12.83
N LEU A 120 6.21 0.09 -13.00
CA LEU A 120 6.77 1.40 -12.71
C LEU A 120 6.23 2.47 -13.66
N ASP A 121 6.09 2.15 -14.95
CA ASP A 121 5.49 3.04 -15.95
C ASP A 121 4.01 3.32 -15.64
N ARG A 122 3.25 2.33 -15.15
CA ARG A 122 1.85 2.50 -14.71
C ARG A 122 1.72 3.43 -13.51
N PHE A 123 2.69 3.46 -12.60
CA PHE A 123 2.64 4.31 -11.40
C PHE A 123 3.21 5.71 -11.62
N ALA A 124 3.99 5.96 -12.69
CA ALA A 124 4.52 7.27 -12.98
C ALA A 124 3.43 8.37 -13.06
N PRO A 125 2.29 8.18 -13.76
CA PRO A 125 1.20 9.16 -13.77
C PRO A 125 0.57 9.40 -12.38
N VAL A 126 0.46 8.37 -11.54
CA VAL A 126 -0.04 8.51 -10.16
C VAL A 126 0.88 9.40 -9.33
N ILE A 127 2.20 9.20 -9.46
CA ILE A 127 3.21 10.00 -8.75
C ILE A 127 3.16 11.49 -9.21
N GLU A 128 2.98 11.72 -10.51
CA GLU A 128 2.87 13.09 -11.03
C GLU A 128 1.57 13.80 -10.57
N LEU A 129 0.44 13.07 -10.48
CA LEU A 129 -0.78 13.61 -9.89
C LEU A 129 -0.57 13.91 -8.39
N ALA A 130 0.02 12.98 -7.65
CA ALA A 130 0.29 13.15 -6.23
C ALA A 130 1.16 14.40 -5.95
N LYS A 131 2.18 14.64 -6.78
CA LYS A 131 2.98 15.88 -6.70
C LYS A 131 2.14 17.14 -6.96
N ARG A 132 1.25 17.09 -7.96
CA ARG A 132 0.38 18.24 -8.30
C ARG A 132 -0.56 18.60 -7.17
N TYR A 133 -1.07 17.60 -6.46
CA TYR A 133 -2.00 17.78 -5.34
C TYR A 133 -1.31 17.80 -3.98
N GLU A 134 0.03 17.80 -3.95
CA GLU A 134 0.85 17.79 -2.73
C GLU A 134 0.52 16.64 -1.78
N LEU A 135 0.00 15.53 -2.33
CA LEU A 135 -0.38 14.35 -1.57
C LEU A 135 0.84 13.41 -1.42
N PRO A 136 1.24 13.03 -0.20
CA PRO A 136 2.35 12.11 0.02
C PRO A 136 2.12 10.76 -0.66
N VAL A 137 3.22 10.15 -1.16
CA VAL A 137 3.21 8.83 -1.79
C VAL A 137 4.11 7.88 -1.01
N ARG A 138 3.59 6.69 -0.72
CA ARG A 138 4.33 5.56 -0.16
C ARG A 138 4.52 4.50 -1.24
N GLY A 139 5.74 3.98 -1.40
CA GLY A 139 6.02 2.84 -2.26
C GLY A 139 6.20 1.55 -1.43
N TYR A 140 5.51 0.49 -1.79
CA TYR A 140 5.76 -0.86 -1.29
C TYR A 140 6.58 -1.66 -2.29
N VAL A 141 7.55 -2.43 -1.82
CA VAL A 141 8.30 -3.39 -2.63
C VAL A 141 8.09 -4.79 -2.06
N SER A 142 7.41 -5.63 -2.81
CA SER A 142 7.19 -7.03 -2.47
C SER A 142 8.39 -7.90 -2.85
N CYS A 143 8.50 -9.07 -2.22
CA CYS A 143 9.51 -10.08 -2.52
C CYS A 143 10.95 -9.64 -2.28
N VAL A 144 11.20 -8.77 -1.30
CA VAL A 144 12.55 -8.26 -0.99
C VAL A 144 13.46 -9.35 -0.46
N MET A 145 12.94 -10.27 0.36
CA MET A 145 13.71 -11.35 0.98
C MET A 145 13.61 -12.68 0.22
N GLY A 146 12.64 -12.79 -0.69
CA GLY A 146 12.39 -13.98 -1.48
C GLY A 146 11.03 -13.92 -2.16
N CYS A 147 10.81 -14.82 -3.12
CA CYS A 147 9.59 -14.91 -3.90
C CYS A 147 9.03 -16.34 -3.86
N PRO A 148 7.72 -16.52 -3.61
CA PRO A 148 7.12 -17.86 -3.56
C PRO A 148 7.16 -18.59 -4.94
N TYR A 149 7.49 -17.86 -6.01
CA TYR A 149 7.52 -18.42 -7.38
C TYR A 149 8.92 -18.50 -7.98
N GLU A 150 9.88 -17.69 -7.52
CA GLU A 150 11.26 -17.62 -8.05
C GLU A 150 12.31 -18.04 -7.01
N GLY A 151 11.93 -18.18 -5.72
CA GLY A 151 12.88 -18.42 -4.64
C GLY A 151 13.63 -17.15 -4.23
N ASP A 152 14.94 -17.26 -3.98
CA ASP A 152 15.75 -16.15 -3.52
C ASP A 152 15.79 -14.99 -4.53
N ILE A 153 15.68 -13.78 -4.04
CA ILE A 153 15.76 -12.56 -4.84
C ILE A 153 17.12 -11.89 -4.57
N PRO A 154 17.95 -11.67 -5.60
CA PRO A 154 19.20 -10.98 -5.45
C PRO A 154 19.01 -9.54 -4.97
N PRO A 155 19.83 -9.04 -4.02
CA PRO A 155 19.74 -7.67 -3.51
C PRO A 155 19.77 -6.59 -4.60
N GLU A 156 20.47 -6.83 -5.70
CA GLU A 156 20.61 -5.91 -6.84
C GLU A 156 19.27 -5.62 -7.52
N LYS A 157 18.34 -6.60 -7.54
CA LYS A 157 16.96 -6.37 -8.05
C LYS A 157 16.19 -5.40 -7.16
N VAL A 158 16.37 -5.49 -5.85
CA VAL A 158 15.75 -4.58 -4.88
C VAL A 158 16.36 -3.19 -4.98
N GLU A 159 17.69 -3.10 -5.14
CA GLU A 159 18.41 -1.83 -5.32
C GLU A 159 17.97 -1.12 -6.60
N GLY A 160 17.77 -1.85 -7.70
CA GLY A 160 17.23 -1.29 -8.94
C GLY A 160 15.88 -0.59 -8.74
N LEU A 161 14.97 -1.18 -7.99
CA LEU A 161 13.69 -0.55 -7.64
C LEU A 161 13.84 0.69 -6.75
N HIS A 162 14.80 0.67 -5.83
CA HIS A 162 15.10 1.84 -5.02
C HIS A 162 15.60 3.02 -5.86
N LEU A 163 16.49 2.79 -6.82
CA LEU A 163 16.95 3.82 -7.75
C LEU A 163 15.83 4.41 -8.59
N VAL A 164 14.88 3.58 -9.04
CA VAL A 164 13.69 4.06 -9.75
C VAL A 164 12.80 4.90 -8.83
N SER A 165 12.60 4.49 -7.58
CA SER A 165 11.83 5.28 -6.62
C SER A 165 12.45 6.65 -6.36
N LEU A 166 13.79 6.75 -6.34
CA LEU A 166 14.51 8.02 -6.25
C LEU A 166 14.29 8.87 -7.51
N LYS A 167 14.31 8.26 -8.71
CA LYS A 167 14.04 8.95 -9.98
C LYS A 167 12.67 9.60 -9.98
N TYR A 168 11.64 8.92 -9.48
CA TYR A 168 10.28 9.45 -9.39
C TYR A 168 10.02 10.24 -8.10
N LYS A 169 11.04 10.40 -7.24
CA LYS A 169 10.94 11.13 -5.96
C LYS A 169 9.80 10.62 -5.06
N VAL A 170 9.64 9.28 -4.99
CA VAL A 170 8.77 8.65 -4.02
C VAL A 170 9.41 8.81 -2.64
N PRO A 171 8.88 9.64 -1.75
CA PRO A 171 9.58 10.04 -0.53
C PRO A 171 9.70 8.91 0.49
N ARG A 172 8.94 7.84 0.34
CA ARG A 172 8.89 6.71 1.27
C ARG A 172 8.81 5.40 0.51
N LEU A 173 9.91 4.65 0.51
CA LEU A 173 9.93 3.27 0.03
C LEU A 173 9.91 2.32 1.21
N HIS A 174 8.94 1.42 1.24
CA HIS A 174 8.84 0.35 2.24
C HIS A 174 9.17 -0.99 1.61
N ARG A 175 10.04 -1.76 2.26
CA ARG A 175 10.39 -3.11 1.87
C ARG A 175 9.44 -4.07 2.57
N GLN A 176 8.73 -4.90 1.80
CA GLN A 176 7.92 -5.99 2.30
C GLN A 176 8.72 -7.29 2.18
N GLY A 177 8.97 -7.94 3.30
CA GLY A 177 9.45 -9.32 3.36
C GLY A 177 8.27 -10.27 3.21
N PHE A 178 8.41 -11.31 2.39
CA PHE A 178 7.44 -12.40 2.30
C PHE A 178 8.03 -13.60 3.02
N ASP A 179 7.38 -14.05 4.08
CA ASP A 179 7.63 -15.35 4.71
C ASP A 179 6.56 -16.32 4.19
N GLN A 180 6.97 -17.50 3.74
CA GLN A 180 6.06 -18.49 3.15
C GLN A 180 4.98 -18.99 4.12
N ASP A 181 5.18 -18.80 5.41
CA ASP A 181 4.30 -19.30 6.47
C ASP A 181 3.61 -18.21 7.31
N SER A 182 3.91 -16.94 7.07
CA SER A 182 3.31 -15.82 7.81
C SER A 182 3.25 -14.56 6.98
N ASP A 183 2.07 -13.97 6.87
CA ASP A 183 1.82 -12.65 6.24
C ASP A 183 2.40 -11.49 7.09
N TRP A 184 3.69 -11.59 7.49
CA TRP A 184 4.32 -10.56 8.29
C TRP A 184 4.99 -9.52 7.41
N ASP A 185 4.43 -8.33 7.41
CA ASP A 185 5.04 -7.16 6.78
C ASP A 185 6.12 -6.55 7.68
N PHE A 186 7.39 -6.74 7.36
CA PHE A 186 8.47 -5.97 7.96
C PHE A 186 8.67 -4.66 7.22
N LYS A 187 8.20 -3.56 7.83
CA LYS A 187 8.38 -2.20 7.31
C LYS A 187 9.50 -1.53 8.07
N ALA A 188 10.65 -1.34 7.42
CA ALA A 188 11.74 -0.51 7.94
C ALA A 188 11.76 0.84 7.18
N ASN A 189 11.81 1.93 7.91
CA ASN A 189 12.06 3.27 7.38
C ASN A 189 13.55 3.49 7.11
#